data_049791087998432a34bca9f21d1e658d
#
_entry.id   049791087998432a34bca9f21d1e658d
#
_cell.length_a   1.000
_cell.length_b   1.000
_cell.length_c   1.000
_cell.angle_alpha   90.00
_cell.angle_beta   90.00
_cell.angle_gamma   90.00
#
_symmetry.space_group_name_H-M   'P 1'
#
loop_
_entity.id
_entity.type
_entity.pdbx_description
1 polymer ?
#
loop_
_entity_poly.entity_id
_entity_poly.type
_entity_poly.pdbx_seq_one_letter_code
_entity_poly.pdbx_strand_id
1 'polypeptide(L)'
;MTRPRAGLAVLLLLLGGCTTATPPPRPPASPAPPGIAAPAQTAVLTQKNDPSRTGWNRYETVLTQATVNPARFGRRTTYPVDGAVYAQPLFLPGLVTGNGVHNTVFVATEHDSVYAFDADVTGTAAAPLWHRSLLPAGARPLASDSDVTCAAISPEVGITGTPVIDPATGTMYVVATYREGSAIRFRVHALDVRTGQDRVPPVSIEASARGTAQDAVDATITFTPRYEQQRMGLLLLRGTVYVTFASYCDEDPSHGWILGYRAADLTRTVVYTDSPDAGTTGNRPGGGGLWESETGLTADAAGSIYVVTGNGPFDLDSGGRDAGNSLLRLVPDGGTLRVADWFSPFHQFCLNNHDQDLGSGGPLLLPKDNEVLFIGKGGRIFVNRLDHLGGHVHVDNPCEQNTMARVDLDQIVQELPDDTVQGGVWGSETYWSGYLYTAGISDHLTAWRMSGGKVLTPAASRARQELAYPGGIPVGSSNGDAPGSAILWIVSNEDAGPALHAYDPADLSHELYGSGQRLKRDGLYGYTNFTVPTVAAGRVFVGTRNSLVVFGPLAGPASAGPASSAVSR
;
A
#
# COMPACT_ATOMS: atom_id res chain seq x y z
N MET A 1 85.44 4.08 12.63
CA MET A 1 86.20 2.83 12.91
C MET A 1 85.24 1.90 13.65
N THR A 2 85.24 0.63 13.28
CA THR A 2 84.52 -0.54 13.79
C THR A 2 83.08 -0.74 13.26
N ARG A 3 82.99 -1.70 12.36
CA ARG A 3 81.79 -2.35 11.82
C ARG A 3 81.23 -3.38 12.81
N PRO A 4 79.94 -3.58 12.84
CA PRO A 4 79.30 -4.71 13.53
C PRO A 4 79.10 -5.93 12.65
N ARG A 5 79.05 -7.05 13.30
CA ARG A 5 78.87 -8.41 12.77
C ARG A 5 77.43 -8.72 12.33
N ALA A 6 77.30 -9.45 11.21
CA ALA A 6 76.05 -9.99 10.72
C ALA A 6 75.58 -11.18 11.57
N GLY A 7 74.32 -11.16 11.95
CA GLY A 7 73.57 -12.30 12.53
C GLY A 7 72.64 -12.91 11.49
N LEU A 8 72.84 -14.22 11.25
CA LEU A 8 72.05 -15.05 10.33
C LEU A 8 70.75 -15.45 11.03
N ALA A 9 69.60 -14.96 10.56
CA ALA A 9 68.28 -15.41 11.02
C ALA A 9 67.78 -16.53 10.11
N VAL A 10 67.58 -17.69 10.72
CA VAL A 10 66.95 -18.87 10.07
C VAL A 10 65.44 -18.64 10.03
N LEU A 11 64.86 -18.60 8.83
CA LEU A 11 63.45 -18.47 8.58
C LEU A 11 62.82 -19.88 8.57
N LEU A 12 62.08 -20.23 9.65
CA LEU A 12 61.24 -21.43 9.69
C LEU A 12 59.92 -21.12 8.96
N LEU A 13 59.72 -21.74 7.81
CA LEU A 13 58.40 -21.76 7.13
C LEU A 13 57.48 -22.74 7.85
N LEU A 14 56.52 -22.20 8.62
CA LEU A 14 55.36 -22.95 9.08
C LEU A 14 54.32 -22.98 7.96
N LEU A 15 54.15 -24.13 7.32
CA LEU A 15 53.02 -24.42 6.43
C LEU A 15 51.75 -24.57 7.30
N GLY A 16 51.01 -23.50 7.45
CA GLY A 16 49.65 -23.52 8.01
C GLY A 16 48.66 -24.04 6.98
N GLY A 17 48.23 -25.28 7.14
CA GLY A 17 47.13 -25.85 6.35
C GLY A 17 45.81 -25.09 6.62
N CYS A 18 45.31 -24.40 5.58
CA CYS A 18 43.92 -23.87 5.61
C CYS A 18 42.95 -25.04 5.59
N THR A 19 42.46 -25.44 6.75
CA THR A 19 41.24 -26.26 6.83
C THR A 19 40.05 -25.34 6.49
N THR A 20 39.50 -25.52 5.30
CA THR A 20 38.20 -24.92 4.95
C THR A 20 37.15 -25.54 5.83
N ALA A 21 36.72 -24.80 6.88
CA ALA A 21 35.56 -25.17 7.68
C ALA A 21 34.32 -25.12 6.79
N THR A 22 33.76 -26.28 6.52
CA THR A 22 32.43 -26.38 5.88
C THR A 22 31.41 -25.66 6.77
N PRO A 23 30.60 -24.72 6.25
CA PRO A 23 29.57 -24.09 7.06
C PRO A 23 28.62 -25.17 7.59
N PRO A 24 28.11 -25.02 8.82
CA PRO A 24 27.17 -25.98 9.41
C PRO A 24 25.96 -26.14 8.47
N PRO A 25 25.40 -27.35 8.34
CA PRO A 25 24.23 -27.57 7.52
C PRO A 25 23.11 -26.65 8.02
N ARG A 26 22.47 -25.94 7.08
CA ARG A 26 21.29 -25.10 7.34
C ARG A 26 20.24 -26.00 8.02
N PRO A 27 19.66 -25.61 9.16
CA PRO A 27 18.60 -26.39 9.77
C PRO A 27 17.51 -26.64 8.72
N PRO A 28 16.90 -27.82 8.67
CA PRO A 28 15.82 -28.10 7.74
C PRO A 28 14.72 -27.06 7.95
N ALA A 29 14.25 -26.48 6.87
CA ALA A 29 13.11 -25.56 6.90
C ALA A 29 11.96 -26.28 7.65
N SER A 30 11.39 -25.65 8.66
CA SER A 30 10.20 -26.19 9.34
C SER A 30 9.17 -26.55 8.27
N PRO A 31 8.56 -27.73 8.32
CA PRO A 31 7.55 -28.11 7.35
C PRO A 31 6.44 -27.05 7.37
N ALA A 32 6.01 -26.59 6.20
CA ALA A 32 4.86 -25.72 6.07
C ALA A 32 3.69 -26.34 6.84
N PRO A 33 2.93 -25.56 7.60
CA PRO A 33 1.79 -26.09 8.32
C PRO A 33 0.87 -26.81 7.33
N PRO A 34 0.37 -28.00 7.65
CA PRO A 34 -0.51 -28.73 6.77
C PRO A 34 -1.75 -27.88 6.47
N GLY A 35 -2.02 -27.60 5.20
CA GLY A 35 -3.24 -26.91 4.81
C GLY A 35 -3.10 -25.72 3.88
N ILE A 36 -1.90 -25.31 3.48
CA ILE A 36 -1.73 -24.32 2.40
C ILE A 36 -1.07 -25.01 1.22
N ALA A 37 -1.84 -25.20 0.14
CA ALA A 37 -1.22 -25.44 -1.16
C ALA A 37 -0.31 -24.24 -1.46
N ALA A 38 0.83 -24.48 -2.12
CA ALA A 38 1.70 -23.38 -2.53
C ALA A 38 0.83 -22.30 -3.22
N PRO A 39 0.91 -21.02 -2.80
CA PRO A 39 0.03 -20.00 -3.34
C PRO A 39 0.20 -19.95 -4.85
N ALA A 40 -0.92 -20.07 -5.57
CA ALA A 40 -0.89 -19.88 -7.00
C ALA A 40 -0.46 -18.43 -7.28
N GLN A 41 0.18 -18.21 -8.40
CA GLN A 41 0.64 -16.86 -8.82
C GLN A 41 -0.50 -15.82 -8.89
N THR A 42 -1.78 -16.27 -8.89
CA THR A 42 -2.96 -15.42 -8.84
C THR A 42 -3.28 -14.84 -7.46
N ALA A 43 -2.55 -15.20 -6.41
CA ALA A 43 -2.79 -14.67 -5.06
C ALA A 43 -2.48 -13.16 -4.97
N VAL A 44 -3.31 -12.43 -4.21
CA VAL A 44 -3.09 -11.03 -3.83
C VAL A 44 -2.94 -10.98 -2.32
N LEU A 45 -1.71 -10.89 -1.84
CA LEU A 45 -1.33 -11.10 -0.45
C LEU A 45 -0.90 -9.83 0.28
N THR A 46 -0.81 -8.73 -0.44
CA THR A 46 -0.42 -7.41 0.05
C THR A 46 -1.08 -6.33 -0.81
N GLN A 47 -1.14 -5.14 -0.28
CA GLN A 47 -1.67 -3.97 -0.99
C GLN A 47 -0.95 -3.78 -2.34
N LYS A 48 -1.72 -3.47 -3.40
CA LYS A 48 -1.22 -3.23 -4.78
C LYS A 48 -0.37 -4.38 -5.34
N ASN A 49 -0.68 -5.62 -4.95
CA ASN A 49 -0.20 -6.91 -5.45
C ASN A 49 1.25 -7.29 -5.08
N ASP A 50 2.17 -6.35 -4.98
CA ASP A 50 3.59 -6.64 -4.75
C ASP A 50 4.28 -5.54 -3.89
N PRO A 51 5.48 -5.81 -3.33
CA PRO A 51 6.21 -4.82 -2.53
C PRO A 51 6.68 -3.58 -3.29
N SER A 52 6.75 -3.62 -4.62
CA SER A 52 7.07 -2.44 -5.45
C SER A 52 5.84 -1.56 -5.73
N ARG A 53 4.66 -2.00 -5.29
CA ARG A 53 3.35 -1.34 -5.42
C ARG A 53 2.97 -1.03 -6.87
N THR A 54 3.33 -1.94 -7.80
CA THR A 54 3.04 -1.77 -9.23
C THR A 54 1.54 -1.73 -9.54
N GLY A 55 0.71 -2.32 -8.69
CA GLY A 55 -0.74 -2.35 -8.85
C GLY A 55 -1.22 -3.28 -9.96
N TRP A 56 -0.37 -4.23 -10.43
CA TRP A 56 -0.71 -5.06 -11.59
C TRP A 56 -0.66 -6.56 -11.26
N ASN A 57 -1.81 -7.26 -11.42
CA ASN A 57 -1.85 -8.72 -11.36
C ASN A 57 -1.58 -9.31 -12.76
N ARG A 58 -0.40 -9.86 -12.97
CA ARG A 58 0.03 -10.45 -14.27
C ARG A 58 -0.45 -11.89 -14.49
N TYR A 59 -1.20 -12.45 -13.57
CA TYR A 59 -1.59 -13.87 -13.57
C TYR A 59 -3.11 -14.07 -13.70
N GLU A 60 -3.85 -13.05 -14.13
CA GLU A 60 -5.28 -13.12 -14.38
C GLU A 60 -5.53 -13.73 -15.76
N THR A 61 -6.05 -14.94 -15.79
CA THR A 61 -6.22 -15.73 -17.04
C THR A 61 -7.65 -15.78 -17.55
N VAL A 62 -8.64 -15.33 -16.77
CA VAL A 62 -10.07 -15.46 -17.06
C VAL A 62 -10.66 -14.18 -17.64
N LEU A 63 -10.30 -13.03 -17.02
CA LEU A 63 -10.79 -11.73 -17.45
C LEU A 63 -9.98 -11.24 -18.65
N THR A 64 -10.68 -10.94 -19.73
CA THR A 64 -10.10 -10.39 -20.97
C THR A 64 -10.98 -9.26 -21.48
N GLN A 65 -10.45 -8.42 -22.36
CA GLN A 65 -11.23 -7.35 -23.01
C GLN A 65 -12.46 -7.89 -23.73
N ALA A 66 -12.40 -9.11 -24.27
CA ALA A 66 -13.54 -9.76 -24.93
C ALA A 66 -14.62 -10.25 -23.95
N THR A 67 -14.25 -10.62 -22.73
CA THR A 67 -15.18 -11.17 -21.72
C THR A 67 -15.72 -10.11 -20.77
N VAL A 68 -15.01 -9.02 -20.56
CA VAL A 68 -15.40 -7.91 -19.68
C VAL A 68 -16.21 -6.89 -20.48
N ASN A 69 -17.53 -7.03 -20.45
CA ASN A 69 -18.47 -6.10 -21.06
C ASN A 69 -19.85 -6.21 -20.36
N PRO A 70 -20.77 -5.24 -20.51
CA PRO A 70 -22.05 -5.21 -19.77
C PRO A 70 -22.99 -6.40 -20.02
N ALA A 71 -22.78 -7.20 -21.08
CA ALA A 71 -23.59 -8.37 -21.38
C ALA A 71 -23.07 -9.63 -20.67
N ARG A 72 -21.76 -9.74 -20.46
CA ARG A 72 -21.10 -10.96 -19.98
C ARG A 72 -20.45 -10.84 -18.62
N PHE A 73 -20.28 -9.64 -18.12
CA PHE A 73 -19.64 -9.33 -16.85
C PHE A 73 -20.58 -8.50 -15.96
N GLY A 74 -20.53 -8.70 -14.65
CA GLY A 74 -21.36 -7.98 -13.70
C GLY A 74 -21.26 -8.54 -12.29
N ARG A 75 -22.09 -8.03 -11.38
CA ARG A 75 -22.12 -8.44 -9.98
C ARG A 75 -22.54 -9.92 -9.85
N ARG A 76 -21.73 -10.69 -9.12
CA ARG A 76 -21.95 -12.13 -8.85
C ARG A 76 -22.62 -12.35 -7.51
N THR A 77 -22.15 -11.66 -6.48
CA THR A 77 -22.70 -11.71 -5.12
C THR A 77 -22.31 -10.46 -4.35
N THR A 78 -22.91 -10.28 -3.18
CA THR A 78 -22.57 -9.22 -2.23
C THR A 78 -22.58 -9.82 -0.84
N TYR A 79 -21.44 -9.76 -0.14
CA TYR A 79 -21.29 -10.21 1.23
C TYR A 79 -21.48 -9.03 2.18
N PRO A 80 -22.49 -9.05 3.08
CA PRO A 80 -22.63 -8.04 4.11
C PRO A 80 -21.50 -8.16 5.12
N VAL A 81 -20.98 -7.03 5.59
CA VAL A 81 -20.00 -6.91 6.68
C VAL A 81 -20.45 -5.82 7.66
N ASP A 82 -19.85 -5.79 8.84
CA ASP A 82 -20.28 -4.94 9.95
C ASP A 82 -19.74 -3.51 9.94
N GLY A 83 -18.79 -3.19 9.06
CA GLY A 83 -18.18 -1.86 8.96
C GLY A 83 -17.72 -1.51 7.56
N ALA A 84 -17.23 -0.30 7.38
CA ALA A 84 -16.68 0.16 6.11
C ALA A 84 -15.39 -0.60 5.77
N VAL A 85 -15.19 -0.88 4.48
CA VAL A 85 -14.03 -1.63 3.96
C VAL A 85 -13.12 -0.64 3.23
N TYR A 86 -12.15 -0.08 3.93
CA TYR A 86 -11.07 0.74 3.37
C TYR A 86 -9.89 -0.14 2.95
N ALA A 87 -9.51 -1.09 3.79
CA ALA A 87 -8.46 -2.06 3.50
C ALA A 87 -8.73 -2.79 2.18
N GLN A 88 -7.74 -2.88 1.30
CA GLN A 88 -7.86 -3.66 0.06
C GLN A 88 -8.18 -5.12 0.39
N PRO A 89 -9.22 -5.74 -0.18
CA PRO A 89 -9.50 -7.16 -0.01
C PRO A 89 -8.31 -8.01 -0.48
N LEU A 90 -7.90 -9.00 0.30
CA LEU A 90 -6.81 -9.92 -0.07
C LEU A 90 -7.37 -11.23 -0.60
N PHE A 91 -6.64 -11.88 -1.51
CA PHE A 91 -7.09 -13.12 -2.14
C PHE A 91 -6.04 -14.22 -2.03
N LEU A 92 -6.46 -15.40 -1.53
CA LEU A 92 -5.63 -16.59 -1.44
C LEU A 92 -6.37 -17.78 -2.08
N PRO A 93 -5.89 -18.30 -3.22
CA PRO A 93 -6.51 -19.46 -3.87
C PRO A 93 -6.15 -20.75 -3.15
N GLY A 94 -7.07 -21.72 -3.22
CA GLY A 94 -6.82 -23.08 -2.79
C GLY A 94 -6.58 -23.24 -1.28
N LEU A 95 -7.14 -22.37 -0.44
CA LEU A 95 -7.03 -22.48 1.01
C LEU A 95 -7.76 -23.73 1.52
N VAL A 96 -7.03 -24.58 2.21
CA VAL A 96 -7.61 -25.77 2.86
C VAL A 96 -8.12 -25.37 4.23
N THR A 97 -9.43 -25.51 4.45
CA THR A 97 -10.13 -25.28 5.72
C THR A 97 -10.71 -26.58 6.26
N GLY A 98 -11.31 -26.56 7.44
CA GLY A 98 -12.06 -27.71 7.95
C GLY A 98 -13.24 -28.16 7.10
N ASN A 99 -13.72 -27.28 6.20
CA ASN A 99 -14.90 -27.50 5.35
C ASN A 99 -14.54 -27.75 3.87
N GLY A 100 -13.28 -27.89 3.53
CA GLY A 100 -12.82 -28.13 2.16
C GLY A 100 -11.75 -27.18 1.66
N VAL A 101 -11.56 -27.17 0.35
CA VAL A 101 -10.61 -26.29 -0.35
C VAL A 101 -11.39 -25.13 -0.98
N HIS A 102 -10.98 -23.90 -0.70
CA HIS A 102 -11.68 -22.70 -1.14
C HIS A 102 -10.73 -21.69 -1.76
N ASN A 103 -11.18 -21.00 -2.79
CA ASN A 103 -10.61 -19.72 -3.18
C ASN A 103 -11.15 -18.69 -2.20
N THR A 104 -10.28 -18.07 -1.40
CA THR A 104 -10.71 -17.28 -0.26
C THR A 104 -10.39 -15.81 -0.46
N VAL A 105 -11.37 -14.94 -0.25
CA VAL A 105 -11.17 -13.50 -0.14
C VAL A 105 -11.29 -13.08 1.32
N PHE A 106 -10.33 -12.29 1.79
CA PHE A 106 -10.29 -11.74 3.14
C PHE A 106 -10.66 -10.27 3.10
N VAL A 107 -11.45 -9.84 4.07
CA VAL A 107 -11.94 -8.48 4.22
C VAL A 107 -11.73 -8.03 5.65
N ALA A 108 -11.12 -6.87 5.83
CA ALA A 108 -11.02 -6.19 7.12
C ALA A 108 -11.90 -4.94 7.12
N THR A 109 -12.48 -4.60 8.26
CA THR A 109 -13.46 -3.52 8.38
C THR A 109 -13.07 -2.49 9.44
N GLU A 110 -13.60 -1.30 9.30
CA GLU A 110 -13.49 -0.25 10.33
C GLU A 110 -14.22 -0.61 11.63
N HIS A 111 -14.96 -1.72 11.66
CA HIS A 111 -15.53 -2.30 12.90
C HIS A 111 -14.59 -3.30 13.60
N ASP A 112 -13.29 -3.27 13.28
CA ASP A 112 -12.27 -4.19 13.80
C ASP A 112 -12.61 -5.67 13.59
N SER A 113 -13.27 -5.98 12.48
CA SER A 113 -13.61 -7.34 12.09
C SER A 113 -12.80 -7.80 10.88
N VAL A 114 -12.45 -9.08 10.87
CA VAL A 114 -11.86 -9.75 9.71
C VAL A 114 -12.75 -10.91 9.29
N TYR A 115 -13.05 -10.97 7.99
CA TYR A 115 -13.87 -11.99 7.37
C TYR A 115 -13.05 -12.79 6.36
N ALA A 116 -13.34 -14.07 6.24
CA ALA A 116 -12.93 -14.91 5.12
C ALA A 116 -14.17 -15.44 4.41
N PHE A 117 -14.31 -15.14 3.12
CA PHE A 117 -15.41 -15.61 2.30
C PHE A 117 -14.91 -16.54 1.19
N ASP A 118 -15.75 -17.50 0.80
CA ASP A 118 -15.53 -18.29 -0.40
C ASP A 118 -15.75 -17.40 -1.64
N ALA A 119 -14.70 -17.14 -2.38
CA ALA A 119 -14.71 -16.22 -3.53
C ALA A 119 -15.49 -16.76 -4.73
N ASP A 120 -15.84 -18.06 -4.76
CA ASP A 120 -16.51 -18.69 -5.89
C ASP A 120 -18.05 -18.72 -5.78
N VAL A 121 -18.59 -18.28 -4.65
CA VAL A 121 -20.05 -18.18 -4.43
C VAL A 121 -20.68 -17.22 -5.44
N THR A 122 -21.83 -17.58 -5.92
CA THR A 122 -22.64 -16.78 -6.86
C THR A 122 -24.10 -16.72 -6.41
N GLY A 123 -24.77 -15.60 -6.66
CA GLY A 123 -26.17 -15.40 -6.25
C GLY A 123 -26.28 -14.95 -4.81
N THR A 124 -27.03 -15.66 -3.98
CA THR A 124 -27.20 -15.31 -2.57
C THR A 124 -25.88 -15.53 -1.82
N ALA A 125 -25.48 -14.54 -1.02
CA ALA A 125 -24.29 -14.63 -0.19
C ALA A 125 -24.36 -15.84 0.76
N ALA A 126 -23.28 -16.61 0.81
CA ALA A 126 -23.08 -17.63 1.83
C ALA A 126 -22.56 -16.99 3.12
N ALA A 127 -22.70 -17.72 4.23
CA ALA A 127 -22.01 -17.34 5.46
C ALA A 127 -20.49 -17.31 5.22
N PRO A 128 -19.74 -16.49 5.97
CA PRO A 128 -18.28 -16.49 5.90
C PRO A 128 -17.74 -17.88 6.29
N LEU A 129 -16.60 -18.25 5.70
CA LEU A 129 -15.83 -19.44 6.14
C LEU A 129 -15.43 -19.28 7.62
N TRP A 130 -15.05 -18.07 7.99
CA TRP A 130 -14.90 -17.61 9.36
C TRP A 130 -15.03 -16.10 9.45
N HIS A 131 -15.40 -15.64 10.65
CA HIS A 131 -15.44 -14.22 11.03
C HIS A 131 -14.78 -14.06 12.40
N ARG A 132 -13.99 -13.01 12.56
CA ARG A 132 -13.28 -12.68 13.79
C ARG A 132 -13.39 -11.19 14.08
N SER A 133 -14.01 -10.81 15.20
CA SER A 133 -13.84 -9.49 15.79
C SER A 133 -12.52 -9.44 16.57
N LEU A 134 -11.73 -8.41 16.36
CA LEU A 134 -10.47 -8.17 17.07
C LEU A 134 -10.66 -7.28 18.30
N LEU A 135 -11.88 -6.81 18.54
CA LEU A 135 -12.24 -6.02 19.73
C LEU A 135 -12.14 -6.86 21.00
N PRO A 136 -11.38 -6.42 22.00
CA PRO A 136 -11.47 -6.99 23.35
C PRO A 136 -12.86 -6.79 23.96
N ALA A 137 -13.22 -7.59 24.95
CA ALA A 137 -14.48 -7.45 25.65
C ALA A 137 -14.64 -6.06 26.27
N GLY A 138 -15.71 -5.35 25.91
CA GLY A 138 -16.02 -4.00 26.36
C GLY A 138 -15.32 -2.88 25.59
N ALA A 139 -14.48 -3.20 24.59
CA ALA A 139 -13.95 -2.23 23.64
C ALA A 139 -14.94 -1.97 22.49
N ARG A 140 -14.73 -0.88 21.77
CA ARG A 140 -15.47 -0.50 20.55
C ARG A 140 -14.54 0.15 19.53
N PRO A 141 -14.89 0.19 18.23
CA PRO A 141 -14.19 1.02 17.25
C PRO A 141 -14.15 2.49 17.71
N LEU A 142 -13.22 3.28 17.18
CA LEU A 142 -13.23 4.71 17.44
C LEU A 142 -14.42 5.35 16.72
N ALA A 143 -15.09 6.29 17.37
CA ALA A 143 -16.04 7.17 16.73
C ALA A 143 -15.28 8.36 16.11
N SER A 144 -15.39 8.54 14.80
CA SER A 144 -14.61 9.53 14.06
C SER A 144 -14.97 10.98 14.39
N ASP A 145 -16.12 11.22 15.03
CA ASP A 145 -16.61 12.55 15.39
C ASP A 145 -16.34 12.95 16.84
N SER A 146 -15.94 12.00 17.70
CA SER A 146 -15.83 12.25 19.14
C SER A 146 -14.58 11.67 19.80
N ASP A 147 -13.98 10.61 19.26
CA ASP A 147 -12.76 10.03 19.81
C ASP A 147 -11.51 10.64 19.18
N VAL A 148 -11.60 11.05 17.92
CA VAL A 148 -10.58 11.73 17.15
C VAL A 148 -11.18 12.97 16.49
N THR A 149 -10.35 13.94 16.08
CA THR A 149 -10.85 15.22 15.54
C THR A 149 -10.95 15.22 14.01
N CYS A 150 -10.85 14.04 13.37
CA CYS A 150 -10.78 13.90 11.93
C CYS A 150 -11.82 12.90 11.41
N ALA A 151 -12.73 13.36 10.57
CA ALA A 151 -13.78 12.54 9.95
C ALA A 151 -13.42 12.02 8.55
N ALA A 152 -12.13 11.99 8.17
CA ALA A 152 -11.69 11.50 6.86
C ALA A 152 -12.07 10.03 6.65
N ILE A 153 -12.09 9.25 7.73
CA ILE A 153 -12.63 7.88 7.80
C ILE A 153 -13.84 7.93 8.73
N SER A 154 -15.01 7.52 8.25
CA SER A 154 -16.30 7.76 8.95
C SER A 154 -17.29 6.63 8.69
N PRO A 155 -18.17 6.31 9.66
CA PRO A 155 -18.35 6.90 10.99
C PRO A 155 -17.43 6.32 12.08
N GLU A 156 -16.72 5.23 11.78
CA GLU A 156 -15.85 4.48 12.69
C GLU A 156 -14.43 4.42 12.13
N VAL A 157 -13.45 4.28 13.02
CA VAL A 157 -12.05 3.96 12.69
C VAL A 157 -11.66 2.69 13.44
N GLY A 158 -11.23 1.70 12.68
CA GLY A 158 -10.83 0.39 13.16
C GLY A 158 -9.63 -0.15 12.37
N ILE A 159 -9.86 -1.14 11.48
CA ILE A 159 -8.82 -1.66 10.58
C ILE A 159 -8.87 -0.90 9.27
N THR A 160 -8.08 0.17 9.15
CA THR A 160 -7.97 0.97 7.93
C THR A 160 -6.88 0.41 7.01
N GLY A 161 -5.68 0.19 7.52
CA GLY A 161 -4.55 -0.28 6.72
C GLY A 161 -4.73 -1.71 6.22
N THR A 162 -4.44 -1.93 4.93
CA THR A 162 -4.52 -3.26 4.32
C THR A 162 -3.61 -4.27 5.03
N PRO A 163 -4.13 -5.42 5.48
CA PRO A 163 -3.32 -6.50 6.06
C PRO A 163 -2.29 -7.05 5.07
N VAL A 164 -1.36 -7.88 5.57
CA VAL A 164 -0.43 -8.63 4.72
C VAL A 164 -0.45 -10.11 5.09
N ILE A 165 -0.41 -10.99 4.10
CA ILE A 165 -0.40 -12.44 4.29
C ILE A 165 0.97 -13.00 3.99
N ASP A 166 1.54 -13.76 4.94
CA ASP A 166 2.67 -14.64 4.70
C ASP A 166 2.18 -16.02 4.24
N PRO A 167 2.32 -16.34 2.95
CA PRO A 167 1.86 -17.61 2.42
C PRO A 167 2.68 -18.81 2.92
N ALA A 168 3.93 -18.59 3.34
CA ALA A 168 4.81 -19.67 3.81
C ALA A 168 4.35 -20.22 5.15
N THR A 169 3.79 -19.37 6.02
CA THR A 169 3.28 -19.75 7.33
C THR A 169 1.74 -19.80 7.38
N GLY A 170 1.05 -19.21 6.40
CA GLY A 170 -0.40 -19.03 6.43
C GLY A 170 -0.86 -18.07 7.52
N THR A 171 -0.09 -17.00 7.71
CA THR A 171 -0.36 -15.98 8.72
C THR A 171 -0.76 -14.67 8.06
N MET A 172 -1.86 -14.09 8.49
CA MET A 172 -2.26 -12.73 8.15
C MET A 172 -1.88 -11.81 9.30
N TYR A 173 -1.15 -10.75 9.01
CA TYR A 173 -0.85 -9.68 9.96
C TYR A 173 -1.80 -8.52 9.72
N VAL A 174 -2.37 -7.99 10.81
CA VAL A 174 -3.37 -6.91 10.77
C VAL A 174 -3.24 -6.05 12.02
N VAL A 175 -3.57 -4.76 11.90
CA VAL A 175 -3.61 -3.82 13.03
C VAL A 175 -5.06 -3.46 13.31
N ALA A 176 -5.49 -3.66 14.55
CA ALA A 176 -6.77 -3.21 15.06
C ALA A 176 -6.62 -1.90 15.82
N THR A 177 -7.60 -0.99 15.68
CA THR A 177 -7.62 0.34 16.31
C THR A 177 -8.93 0.53 17.04
N TYR A 178 -8.92 0.66 18.36
CA TYR A 178 -10.16 0.70 19.14
C TYR A 178 -10.05 1.53 20.41
N ARG A 179 -11.20 1.84 20.98
CA ARG A 179 -11.31 2.45 22.29
C ARG A 179 -11.59 1.43 23.38
N GLU A 180 -10.74 1.40 24.41
CA GLU A 180 -10.87 0.59 25.58
C GLU A 180 -10.98 1.52 26.81
N GLY A 181 -12.18 1.66 27.36
CA GLY A 181 -12.48 2.67 28.37
C GLY A 181 -12.25 4.09 27.88
N SER A 182 -11.32 4.83 28.47
CA SER A 182 -10.92 6.18 28.04
C SER A 182 -9.71 6.19 27.09
N ALA A 183 -9.05 5.05 26.85
CA ALA A 183 -7.82 4.96 26.08
C ALA A 183 -8.07 4.52 24.64
N ILE A 184 -7.36 5.14 23.69
CA ILE A 184 -7.22 4.66 22.32
C ILE A 184 -6.08 3.62 22.31
N ARG A 185 -6.27 2.51 21.60
CA ARG A 185 -5.34 1.41 21.52
C ARG A 185 -5.15 0.96 20.08
N PHE A 186 -3.92 0.57 19.77
CA PHE A 186 -3.58 -0.19 18.57
C PHE A 186 -3.02 -1.54 18.95
N ARG A 187 -3.39 -2.60 18.23
CA ARG A 187 -2.80 -3.93 18.41
C ARG A 187 -2.44 -4.59 17.09
N VAL A 188 -1.27 -5.19 17.05
CA VAL A 188 -0.85 -6.06 15.95
C VAL A 188 -1.33 -7.48 16.27
N HIS A 189 -2.01 -8.09 15.32
CA HIS A 189 -2.47 -9.48 15.35
C HIS A 189 -1.76 -10.29 14.28
N ALA A 190 -1.55 -11.59 14.55
CA ALA A 190 -1.03 -12.60 13.64
C ALA A 190 -2.06 -13.73 13.52
N LEU A 191 -2.96 -13.64 12.56
CA LEU A 191 -4.11 -14.55 12.42
C LEU A 191 -3.76 -15.75 11.54
N ASP A 192 -4.18 -16.95 11.93
CA ASP A 192 -4.21 -18.12 11.04
C ASP A 192 -5.28 -17.89 9.94
N VAL A 193 -4.88 -17.84 8.68
CA VAL A 193 -5.79 -17.59 7.56
C VAL A 193 -6.91 -18.63 7.42
N ARG A 194 -6.75 -19.82 8.02
CA ARG A 194 -7.75 -20.91 7.94
C ARG A 194 -8.87 -20.75 8.97
N THR A 195 -8.58 -20.08 10.10
CA THR A 195 -9.48 -20.07 11.26
C THR A 195 -9.79 -18.68 11.81
N GLY A 196 -9.00 -17.66 11.44
CA GLY A 196 -9.07 -16.31 12.02
C GLY A 196 -8.56 -16.22 13.47
N GLN A 197 -8.00 -17.30 14.03
CA GLN A 197 -7.46 -17.29 15.40
C GLN A 197 -6.06 -16.71 15.44
N ASP A 198 -5.74 -16.00 16.53
CA ASP A 198 -4.38 -15.53 16.77
C ASP A 198 -3.43 -16.72 16.91
N ARG A 199 -2.32 -16.72 16.18
CA ARG A 199 -1.24 -17.72 16.26
C ARG A 199 -0.34 -17.48 17.45
N VAL A 200 -0.16 -16.22 17.80
CA VAL A 200 0.57 -15.74 18.96
C VAL A 200 -0.26 -14.65 19.63
N PRO A 201 -0.10 -14.38 20.93
CA PRO A 201 -0.84 -13.29 21.59
C PRO A 201 -0.66 -11.97 20.85
N PRO A 202 -1.73 -11.21 20.61
CA PRO A 202 -1.64 -9.89 19.99
C PRO A 202 -0.87 -8.91 20.88
N VAL A 203 -0.11 -7.98 20.26
CA VAL A 203 0.78 -7.07 20.95
C VAL A 203 0.28 -5.63 20.82
N SER A 204 0.18 -4.92 21.96
CA SER A 204 -0.11 -3.48 21.96
C SER A 204 1.02 -2.71 21.28
N ILE A 205 0.66 -1.70 20.49
CA ILE A 205 1.60 -0.81 19.84
C ILE A 205 1.95 0.29 20.82
N GLU A 206 3.21 0.29 21.23
CA GLU A 206 3.82 1.30 22.08
C GLU A 206 5.22 1.56 21.53
N ALA A 207 5.67 2.79 21.50
CA ALA A 207 7.00 3.15 21.03
C ALA A 207 7.50 4.41 21.72
N SER A 208 8.81 4.56 21.75
CA SER A 208 9.49 5.80 22.07
C SER A 208 10.80 5.88 21.28
N ALA A 209 11.21 7.09 20.96
CA ALA A 209 12.45 7.37 20.25
C ALA A 209 13.17 8.56 20.91
N ARG A 210 14.49 8.62 20.72
CA ARG A 210 15.26 9.80 21.16
C ARG A 210 14.96 10.96 20.23
N GLY A 211 14.61 12.10 20.82
CA GLY A 211 14.29 13.31 20.08
C GLY A 211 14.22 14.52 20.99
N THR A 212 14.22 15.69 20.37
CA THR A 212 14.13 17.00 21.03
C THR A 212 12.92 17.80 20.53
N ALA A 213 11.94 17.10 19.92
CA ALA A 213 10.68 17.69 19.48
C ALA A 213 10.00 18.42 20.65
N GLN A 214 9.09 19.33 20.35
CA GLN A 214 8.48 20.21 21.36
C GLN A 214 7.73 19.42 22.45
N ASP A 215 7.22 18.24 22.15
CA ASP A 215 6.54 17.34 23.08
C ASP A 215 7.49 16.34 23.77
N ALA A 216 8.79 16.37 23.48
CA ALA A 216 9.77 15.48 24.08
C ALA A 216 9.90 15.70 25.59
N VAL A 217 9.93 14.62 26.35
CA VAL A 217 10.25 14.61 27.78
C VAL A 217 11.57 13.87 27.97
N ASP A 218 12.53 14.49 28.63
CA ASP A 218 13.87 13.94 28.87
C ASP A 218 14.55 13.42 27.57
N ALA A 219 14.51 14.24 26.52
CA ALA A 219 15.03 13.92 25.18
C ALA A 219 14.42 12.63 24.59
N THR A 220 13.15 12.36 24.87
CA THR A 220 12.41 11.22 24.39
C THR A 220 11.03 11.65 23.92
N ILE A 221 10.68 11.33 22.68
CA ILE A 221 9.31 11.41 22.15
C ILE A 221 8.62 10.06 22.34
N THR A 222 7.31 10.08 22.56
CA THR A 222 6.52 8.88 22.84
C THR A 222 5.36 8.78 21.88
N PHE A 223 5.18 7.60 21.28
CA PHE A 223 4.02 7.27 20.45
C PHE A 223 2.73 7.50 21.25
N THR A 224 1.90 8.41 20.81
CA THR A 224 0.66 8.80 21.49
C THR A 224 -0.56 8.45 20.64
N PRO A 225 -1.27 7.35 20.90
CA PRO A 225 -2.34 6.81 20.05
C PRO A 225 -3.45 7.80 19.66
N ARG A 226 -3.64 8.85 20.46
CA ARG A 226 -4.64 9.89 20.17
C ARG A 226 -4.30 10.70 18.92
N TYR A 227 -3.03 10.90 18.65
CA TYR A 227 -2.57 11.76 17.56
C TYR A 227 -2.18 10.97 16.30
N GLU A 228 -1.99 9.66 16.44
CA GLU A 228 -1.44 8.80 15.41
C GLU A 228 -2.52 7.98 14.71
N GLN A 229 -2.53 7.94 13.40
CA GLN A 229 -3.45 7.15 12.58
C GLN A 229 -2.72 6.06 11.82
N GLN A 230 -3.13 4.80 11.99
CA GLN A 230 -2.65 3.70 11.17
C GLN A 230 -3.49 3.62 9.90
N ARG A 231 -2.87 3.82 8.76
CA ARG A 231 -3.59 3.98 7.50
C ARG A 231 -2.97 3.17 6.35
N MET A 232 -1.65 3.22 6.20
CA MET A 232 -0.94 2.51 5.15
C MET A 232 -1.08 1.00 5.28
N GLY A 233 -1.11 0.29 4.14
CA GLY A 233 -1.04 -1.15 4.09
C GLY A 233 0.26 -1.69 4.71
N LEU A 234 0.18 -2.80 5.41
CA LEU A 234 1.33 -3.41 6.08
C LEU A 234 2.34 -3.95 5.06
N LEU A 235 3.62 -3.92 5.43
CA LEU A 235 4.69 -4.54 4.66
C LEU A 235 5.29 -5.72 5.41
N LEU A 236 5.28 -6.91 4.82
CA LEU A 236 6.08 -8.04 5.30
C LEU A 236 7.37 -8.13 4.50
N LEU A 237 8.49 -7.87 5.15
CA LEU A 237 9.81 -7.88 4.52
C LEU A 237 10.81 -8.64 5.38
N ARG A 238 11.39 -9.73 4.82
CA ARG A 238 12.45 -10.52 5.48
C ARG A 238 12.11 -10.95 6.92
N GLY A 239 10.85 -11.36 7.16
CA GLY A 239 10.39 -11.83 8.45
C GLY A 239 10.09 -10.73 9.48
N THR A 240 10.00 -9.48 9.03
CA THR A 240 9.53 -8.33 9.83
C THR A 240 8.27 -7.76 9.20
N VAL A 241 7.25 -7.54 10.01
CA VAL A 241 6.02 -6.81 9.65
C VAL A 241 6.21 -5.36 10.05
N TYR A 242 6.14 -4.47 9.08
CA TYR A 242 6.23 -3.02 9.30
C TYR A 242 4.84 -2.40 9.33
N VAL A 243 4.64 -1.56 10.32
CA VAL A 243 3.41 -0.78 10.57
C VAL A 243 3.79 0.70 10.59
N THR A 244 3.02 1.54 9.93
CA THR A 244 3.28 2.98 9.80
C THR A 244 2.13 3.81 10.36
N PHE A 245 2.45 5.05 10.73
CA PHE A 245 1.47 5.97 11.26
C PHE A 245 1.63 7.36 10.65
N ALA A 246 0.50 7.99 10.41
CA ALA A 246 0.32 9.40 10.18
C ALA A 246 -0.45 10.02 11.36
N SER A 247 -1.01 11.19 11.15
CA SER A 247 -1.84 11.86 12.17
C SER A 247 -3.33 11.79 11.82
N TYR A 248 -4.17 12.18 12.75
CA TYR A 248 -5.57 12.51 12.49
C TYR A 248 -5.67 13.98 12.03
N CYS A 249 -5.73 14.22 10.69
CA CYS A 249 -5.85 15.56 10.09
C CYS A 249 -4.83 16.58 10.64
N ASP A 250 -3.56 16.20 10.70
CA ASP A 250 -2.45 17.03 11.20
C ASP A 250 -2.65 17.56 12.63
N GLU A 251 -3.35 16.82 13.49
CA GLU A 251 -3.50 17.17 14.90
C GLU A 251 -2.15 16.98 15.60
N ASP A 252 -1.59 18.08 16.11
CA ASP A 252 -0.33 18.07 16.85
C ASP A 252 -0.51 17.74 18.34
N PRO A 253 0.51 17.18 18.99
CA PRO A 253 1.81 16.75 18.43
C PRO A 253 1.72 15.33 17.84
N SER A 254 1.92 15.22 16.54
CA SER A 254 2.00 13.95 15.82
C SER A 254 3.36 13.75 15.18
N HIS A 255 3.72 12.52 14.89
CA HIS A 255 4.97 12.15 14.23
C HIS A 255 4.70 11.02 13.23
N GLY A 256 5.45 11.00 12.14
CA GLY A 256 5.47 9.83 11.28
C GLY A 256 6.26 8.69 11.93
N TRP A 257 5.63 7.54 12.17
CA TRP A 257 6.28 6.37 12.78
C TRP A 257 6.34 5.19 11.82
N ILE A 258 7.47 4.46 11.87
CA ILE A 258 7.58 3.12 11.30
C ILE A 258 8.00 2.17 12.42
N LEU A 259 7.16 1.19 12.71
CA LEU A 259 7.40 0.18 13.74
C LEU A 259 7.52 -1.19 13.09
N GLY A 260 8.59 -1.94 13.40
CA GLY A 260 8.81 -3.29 12.88
C GLY A 260 8.60 -4.35 13.95
N TYR A 261 7.83 -5.39 13.61
CA TYR A 261 7.53 -6.53 14.47
C TYR A 261 8.03 -7.82 13.83
N ARG A 262 8.74 -8.66 14.58
CA ARG A 262 9.15 -9.97 14.10
C ARG A 262 7.90 -10.82 13.78
N ALA A 263 7.81 -11.32 12.57
CA ALA A 263 6.66 -12.06 12.08
C ALA A 263 6.33 -13.32 12.92
N ALA A 264 7.33 -13.95 13.51
CA ALA A 264 7.16 -15.22 14.24
C ALA A 264 6.48 -15.06 15.60
N ASP A 265 6.65 -13.94 16.30
CA ASP A 265 6.23 -13.78 17.70
C ASP A 265 5.76 -12.35 18.04
N LEU A 266 5.68 -11.48 17.07
CA LEU A 266 5.30 -10.06 17.20
C LEU A 266 6.19 -9.27 18.18
N THR A 267 7.40 -9.72 18.47
CA THR A 267 8.38 -8.92 19.21
C THR A 267 8.73 -7.68 18.40
N ARG A 268 8.55 -6.48 18.97
CA ARG A 268 8.97 -5.24 18.30
C ARG A 268 10.49 -5.20 18.16
N THR A 269 10.96 -5.01 16.94
CA THR A 269 12.40 -5.03 16.59
C THR A 269 12.88 -3.74 15.93
N VAL A 270 11.97 -2.87 15.50
CA VAL A 270 12.29 -1.60 14.83
C VAL A 270 11.44 -0.48 15.41
N VAL A 271 12.06 0.67 15.65
CA VAL A 271 11.41 1.96 15.94
C VAL A 271 12.11 3.03 15.11
N TYR A 272 11.35 3.72 14.28
CA TYR A 272 11.81 4.87 13.49
C TYR A 272 10.73 5.96 13.51
N THR A 273 11.15 7.22 13.50
CA THR A 273 10.30 8.40 13.30
C THR A 273 11.00 9.36 12.36
N ASP A 274 10.24 10.05 11.55
CA ASP A 274 10.73 10.98 10.53
C ASP A 274 10.80 12.44 11.01
N SER A 275 10.33 12.72 12.25
CA SER A 275 10.29 14.07 12.83
C SER A 275 10.69 14.10 14.31
N PRO A 276 11.85 13.50 14.69
CA PRO A 276 12.23 13.35 16.10
C PRO A 276 12.60 14.66 16.81
N ASP A 277 12.95 15.69 16.05
CA ASP A 277 13.39 16.99 16.59
C ASP A 277 12.42 18.15 16.23
N ALA A 278 11.24 17.83 15.74
CA ALA A 278 10.23 18.75 15.26
C ALA A 278 9.82 19.82 16.29
N GLY A 279 9.55 21.03 15.80
CA GLY A 279 9.11 22.16 16.63
C GLY A 279 10.24 22.97 17.26
N THR A 280 11.50 22.58 17.13
CA THR A 280 12.64 23.38 17.60
C THR A 280 13.00 24.53 16.64
N THR A 281 12.68 24.38 15.36
CA THR A 281 13.02 25.33 14.30
C THR A 281 11.81 25.83 13.51
N GLY A 282 10.61 25.34 13.78
CA GLY A 282 9.48 25.52 12.92
C GLY A 282 8.15 25.84 13.58
N ASN A 283 7.13 25.80 12.81
CA ASN A 283 5.80 26.27 13.14
C ASN A 283 4.89 25.20 13.75
N ARG A 284 5.32 23.93 13.79
CA ARG A 284 4.54 22.79 14.30
C ARG A 284 5.36 21.92 15.23
N PRO A 285 4.77 21.39 16.32
CA PRO A 285 5.45 20.51 17.28
C PRO A 285 5.67 19.08 16.77
N GLY A 286 5.04 18.67 15.68
CA GLY A 286 5.15 17.38 15.05
C GLY A 286 5.12 17.48 13.52
N GLY A 287 4.67 16.47 12.85
CA GLY A 287 4.49 16.42 11.39
C GLY A 287 5.26 15.28 10.74
N GLY A 288 5.44 15.37 9.41
CA GLY A 288 6.11 14.34 8.63
C GLY A 288 5.23 13.13 8.29
N GLY A 289 4.10 12.97 8.89
CA GLY A 289 3.20 11.83 8.85
C GLY A 289 3.28 10.93 7.60
N LEU A 290 3.20 9.62 7.79
CA LEU A 290 3.29 8.65 6.72
C LEU A 290 1.88 8.31 6.23
N TRP A 291 1.36 9.18 5.35
CA TRP A 291 -0.04 9.14 4.88
C TRP A 291 -0.27 8.08 3.81
N GLU A 292 0.39 8.24 2.69
CA GLU A 292 0.32 7.41 1.48
C GLU A 292 -1.07 6.75 1.27
N SER A 293 -2.11 7.54 1.35
CA SER A 293 -3.54 7.20 1.38
C SER A 293 -3.89 5.83 0.76
N GLU A 294 -4.04 4.81 1.59
CA GLU A 294 -4.33 3.40 1.22
C GLU A 294 -3.28 2.78 0.27
N THR A 295 -2.04 3.27 0.29
CA THR A 295 -0.87 2.57 -0.26
C THR A 295 -0.17 1.80 0.87
N GLY A 296 1.08 1.52 0.77
CA GLY A 296 1.89 0.90 1.82
C GLY A 296 3.36 1.09 1.53
N LEU A 297 4.18 0.96 2.55
CA LEU A 297 5.63 0.98 2.38
C LEU A 297 6.05 0.17 1.18
N THR A 298 6.90 0.76 0.37
CA THR A 298 7.43 0.12 -0.84
C THR A 298 8.81 -0.45 -0.55
N ALA A 299 9.15 -1.60 -1.11
CA ALA A 299 10.45 -2.23 -0.85
C ALA A 299 11.06 -2.84 -2.12
N ASP A 300 12.40 -2.75 -2.20
CA ASP A 300 13.17 -3.41 -3.24
C ASP A 300 13.63 -4.83 -2.85
N ALA A 301 14.16 -5.57 -3.81
CA ALA A 301 14.68 -6.92 -3.59
C ALA A 301 15.91 -6.94 -2.65
N ALA A 302 16.65 -5.84 -2.54
CA ALA A 302 17.79 -5.70 -1.64
C ALA A 302 17.33 -5.51 -0.19
N GLY A 303 16.06 -5.16 0.05
CA GLY A 303 15.45 -4.95 1.35
C GLY A 303 15.54 -3.52 1.83
N SER A 304 15.78 -2.57 0.94
CA SER A 304 15.56 -1.16 1.21
C SER A 304 14.07 -0.86 1.19
N ILE A 305 13.63 0.02 2.06
CA ILE A 305 12.25 0.50 2.16
C ILE A 305 12.22 1.92 1.63
N TYR A 306 11.20 2.24 0.84
CA TYR A 306 10.98 3.57 0.30
C TYR A 306 9.64 4.09 0.80
N VAL A 307 9.62 5.38 1.16
CA VAL A 307 8.43 6.06 1.71
C VAL A 307 8.50 7.54 1.38
N VAL A 308 7.34 8.16 1.15
CA VAL A 308 7.20 9.61 1.02
C VAL A 308 6.53 10.16 2.26
N THR A 309 7.15 11.14 2.90
CA THR A 309 6.64 11.79 4.11
C THR A 309 5.72 12.98 3.77
N GLY A 310 4.81 13.31 4.66
CA GLY A 310 3.94 14.47 4.56
C GLY A 310 4.55 15.75 5.11
N ASN A 311 3.72 16.76 5.30
CA ASN A 311 4.09 18.06 5.85
C ASN A 311 4.81 17.94 7.19
N GLY A 312 5.92 18.63 7.34
CA GLY A 312 6.72 18.62 8.56
C GLY A 312 8.03 19.39 8.42
N PRO A 313 8.79 19.53 9.51
CA PRO A 313 10.11 20.14 9.48
C PRO A 313 11.07 19.28 8.65
N PHE A 314 12.08 19.96 8.07
CA PHE A 314 13.10 19.33 7.25
C PHE A 314 14.47 19.91 7.57
N ASP A 315 15.43 19.06 7.88
CA ASP A 315 16.82 19.46 8.18
C ASP A 315 17.86 18.38 7.80
N LEU A 316 17.48 17.38 6.99
CA LEU A 316 18.41 16.33 6.53
C LEU A 316 19.62 16.89 5.77
N ASP A 317 19.44 17.99 5.06
CA ASP A 317 20.50 18.69 4.30
C ASP A 317 21.55 19.34 5.17
N SER A 318 21.19 19.69 6.39
CA SER A 318 22.10 20.25 7.41
C SER A 318 22.62 19.21 8.40
N GLY A 319 22.31 17.93 8.17
CA GLY A 319 22.72 16.80 9.00
C GLY A 319 21.82 16.54 10.20
N GLY A 320 20.61 17.10 10.21
CA GLY A 320 19.55 16.81 11.16
C GLY A 320 18.82 15.50 10.88
N ARG A 321 17.64 15.30 11.47
CA ARG A 321 16.88 14.04 11.41
C ARG A 321 15.42 14.21 11.00
N ASP A 322 14.96 15.45 10.87
CA ASP A 322 13.59 15.76 10.44
C ASP A 322 13.47 15.71 8.93
N ALA A 323 12.51 14.95 8.43
CA ALA A 323 12.39 14.57 7.03
C ALA A 323 11.01 14.89 6.43
N GLY A 324 10.39 16.00 6.80
CA GLY A 324 9.10 16.40 6.23
C GLY A 324 9.17 16.63 4.71
N ASN A 325 8.10 16.28 3.99
CA ASN A 325 7.98 16.39 2.54
C ASN A 325 9.19 15.83 1.78
N SER A 326 9.55 14.59 2.06
CA SER A 326 10.72 13.92 1.50
C SER A 326 10.44 12.51 1.03
N LEU A 327 11.10 12.09 -0.05
CA LEU A 327 11.24 10.68 -0.42
C LEU A 327 12.46 10.10 0.32
N LEU A 328 12.28 9.04 1.09
CA LEU A 328 13.32 8.39 1.87
C LEU A 328 13.61 6.99 1.36
N ARG A 329 14.89 6.62 1.29
CA ARG A 329 15.35 5.24 1.22
C ARG A 329 15.88 4.84 2.60
N LEU A 330 15.19 3.90 3.23
CA LEU A 330 15.46 3.44 4.58
C LEU A 330 16.04 2.03 4.55
N VAL A 331 17.02 1.77 5.41
CA VAL A 331 17.60 0.43 5.58
C VAL A 331 17.60 0.02 7.05
N PRO A 332 17.31 -1.26 7.39
CA PRO A 332 17.36 -1.73 8.77
C PRO A 332 18.74 -1.54 9.39
N ASP A 333 18.81 -1.00 10.61
CA ASP A 333 20.04 -0.71 11.34
C ASP A 333 19.84 -0.83 12.86
N GLY A 334 20.27 -1.95 13.46
CA GLY A 334 20.41 -2.12 14.90
C GLY A 334 19.18 -1.83 15.77
N GLY A 335 17.97 -2.08 15.30
CA GLY A 335 16.71 -1.82 16.03
C GLY A 335 15.98 -0.56 15.60
N THR A 336 16.50 0.11 14.57
CA THR A 336 15.86 1.26 13.91
C THR A 336 15.98 1.14 12.39
N LEU A 337 15.57 2.18 11.68
CA LEU A 337 15.85 2.38 10.25
C LEU A 337 16.81 3.57 10.12
N ARG A 338 17.78 3.43 9.24
CA ARG A 338 18.69 4.52 8.88
C ARG A 338 18.29 5.07 7.50
N VAL A 339 18.21 6.38 7.40
CA VAL A 339 18.10 7.08 6.11
C VAL A 339 19.40 6.82 5.34
N ALA A 340 19.31 6.04 4.27
CA ALA A 340 20.46 5.68 3.44
C ALA A 340 20.64 6.64 2.26
N ASP A 341 19.53 7.22 1.82
CA ASP A 341 19.45 8.23 0.77
C ASP A 341 18.10 8.95 0.86
N TRP A 342 17.98 10.13 0.30
CA TRP A 342 16.76 10.92 0.37
C TRP A 342 16.69 11.94 -0.77
N PHE A 343 15.47 12.43 -1.01
CA PHE A 343 15.18 13.58 -1.87
C PHE A 343 14.13 14.44 -1.20
N SER A 344 14.31 15.74 -1.23
CA SER A 344 13.31 16.73 -0.85
C SER A 344 13.29 17.83 -1.91
N PRO A 345 12.13 18.21 -2.47
CA PRO A 345 12.10 19.18 -3.55
C PRO A 345 12.58 20.56 -3.08
N PHE A 346 13.15 21.35 -3.99
CA PHE A 346 13.69 22.67 -3.69
C PHE A 346 12.68 23.61 -3.00
N HIS A 347 11.38 23.38 -3.21
CA HIS A 347 10.27 24.15 -2.64
C HIS A 347 9.56 23.46 -1.46
N GLN A 348 10.22 22.51 -0.79
CA GLN A 348 9.69 21.76 0.35
C GLN A 348 9.01 22.66 1.41
N PHE A 349 9.68 23.75 1.77
CA PHE A 349 9.14 24.72 2.73
C PHE A 349 7.80 25.32 2.28
N CYS A 350 7.62 25.53 0.97
CA CYS A 350 6.38 26.07 0.41
C CYS A 350 5.25 25.05 0.47
N LEU A 351 5.54 23.78 0.20
CA LEU A 351 4.58 22.67 0.33
C LEU A 351 4.04 22.63 1.75
N ASN A 352 4.92 22.67 2.74
CA ASN A 352 4.55 22.64 4.15
C ASN A 352 3.63 23.82 4.54
N ASN A 353 3.90 25.03 4.03
CA ASN A 353 3.11 26.23 4.31
C ASN A 353 1.71 26.23 3.65
N HIS A 354 1.52 25.47 2.59
CA HIS A 354 0.28 25.42 1.81
C HIS A 354 -0.52 24.12 2.00
N ASP A 355 -0.13 23.29 2.95
CA ASP A 355 -0.73 21.96 3.19
C ASP A 355 -0.73 21.09 1.92
N GLN A 356 0.41 21.06 1.22
CA GLN A 356 0.61 20.29 0.01
C GLN A 356 1.48 19.06 0.28
N ASP A 357 0.98 18.13 1.11
CA ASP A 357 1.71 16.90 1.42
C ASP A 357 2.27 16.23 0.18
N LEU A 358 3.58 16.06 0.16
CA LEU A 358 4.26 15.26 -0.84
C LEU A 358 3.85 13.78 -0.73
N GLY A 359 3.67 13.32 0.51
CA GLY A 359 3.30 11.95 0.87
C GLY A 359 1.80 11.67 0.88
N SER A 360 0.95 12.45 0.20
CA SER A 360 -0.46 12.08 0.01
C SER A 360 -0.60 10.85 -0.90
N GLY A 361 0.31 10.69 -1.87
CA GLY A 361 0.50 9.48 -2.66
C GLY A 361 1.73 8.69 -2.21
N GLY A 362 1.79 7.40 -2.53
CA GLY A 362 2.92 6.53 -2.21
C GLY A 362 3.90 6.34 -3.37
N PRO A 363 5.14 5.93 -3.09
CA PRO A 363 6.12 5.69 -4.13
C PRO A 363 5.85 4.39 -4.89
N LEU A 364 6.06 4.41 -6.20
CA LEU A 364 6.02 3.26 -7.08
C LEU A 364 7.43 2.95 -7.58
N LEU A 365 7.94 1.75 -7.33
CA LEU A 365 9.26 1.35 -7.80
C LEU A 365 9.21 0.73 -9.19
N LEU A 366 10.16 1.14 -10.02
CA LEU A 366 10.45 0.58 -11.33
C LEU A 366 11.89 0.01 -11.34
N PRO A 367 12.16 -1.13 -10.67
CA PRO A 367 13.53 -1.60 -10.45
C PRO A 367 14.29 -1.93 -11.74
N LYS A 368 13.58 -2.30 -12.81
CA LYS A 368 14.21 -2.58 -14.11
C LYS A 368 14.77 -1.32 -14.77
N ASP A 369 14.15 -0.18 -14.48
CA ASP A 369 14.55 1.13 -15.01
C ASP A 369 15.43 1.88 -14.00
N ASN A 370 15.65 1.31 -12.80
CA ASN A 370 16.36 1.91 -11.68
C ASN A 370 15.70 3.22 -11.20
N GLU A 371 14.37 3.24 -11.14
CA GLU A 371 13.58 4.44 -10.86
C GLU A 371 12.56 4.22 -9.75
N VAL A 372 12.23 5.33 -9.08
CA VAL A 372 11.08 5.50 -8.20
C VAL A 372 10.30 6.72 -8.65
N LEU A 373 8.98 6.57 -8.70
CA LEU A 373 8.06 7.63 -9.10
C LEU A 373 7.04 7.85 -7.98
N PHE A 374 6.63 9.12 -7.77
CA PHE A 374 5.57 9.47 -6.84
C PHE A 374 4.91 10.79 -7.21
N ILE A 375 3.70 11.03 -6.70
CA ILE A 375 2.88 12.21 -6.94
C ILE A 375 2.18 12.56 -5.63
N GLY A 376 2.27 13.82 -5.20
CA GLY A 376 1.60 14.34 -4.00
C GLY A 376 0.37 15.18 -4.30
N LYS A 377 -0.10 15.96 -3.31
CA LYS A 377 -1.25 16.87 -3.40
C LYS A 377 -1.12 17.93 -4.50
N GLY A 378 0.10 18.35 -4.83
CA GLY A 378 0.36 19.33 -5.90
C GLY A 378 0.17 18.78 -7.31
N GLY A 379 0.00 17.47 -7.49
CA GLY A 379 -0.14 16.85 -8.81
C GLY A 379 1.12 16.89 -9.68
N ARG A 380 2.26 17.23 -9.07
CA ARG A 380 3.58 17.25 -9.69
C ARG A 380 4.11 15.82 -9.76
N ILE A 381 4.63 15.40 -10.90
CA ILE A 381 5.22 14.06 -11.06
C ILE A 381 6.72 14.15 -10.82
N PHE A 382 7.23 13.36 -9.88
CA PHE A 382 8.65 13.22 -9.60
C PHE A 382 9.13 11.84 -10.05
N VAL A 383 10.26 11.80 -10.76
CA VAL A 383 10.95 10.57 -11.14
C VAL A 383 12.39 10.66 -10.66
N ASN A 384 12.76 9.81 -9.72
CA ASN A 384 14.06 9.78 -9.08
C ASN A 384 14.77 8.45 -9.40
N ARG A 385 16.09 8.42 -9.29
CA ARG A 385 16.86 7.17 -9.41
C ARG A 385 16.87 6.42 -8.08
N LEU A 386 16.74 5.09 -8.11
CA LEU A 386 16.82 4.25 -6.91
C LEU A 386 18.22 4.23 -6.28
N ASP A 387 19.28 4.41 -7.08
CA ASP A 387 20.67 4.42 -6.61
C ASP A 387 21.15 5.80 -6.15
N HIS A 388 20.40 6.88 -6.46
CA HIS A 388 20.66 8.25 -6.03
C HIS A 388 19.39 9.09 -6.10
N LEU A 389 18.77 9.34 -4.95
CA LEU A 389 17.45 9.99 -4.90
C LEU A 389 17.48 11.48 -5.23
N GLY A 390 18.59 12.21 -5.02
CA GLY A 390 18.77 13.57 -5.52
C GLY A 390 19.05 14.64 -4.46
N GLY A 391 18.83 14.37 -3.17
CA GLY A 391 19.07 15.33 -2.09
C GLY A 391 18.12 16.53 -2.11
N HIS A 392 18.62 17.71 -1.72
CA HIS A 392 17.88 18.97 -1.74
C HIS A 392 18.70 20.07 -2.41
N VAL A 393 18.06 20.92 -3.18
CA VAL A 393 18.68 22.07 -3.85
C VAL A 393 18.20 23.36 -3.18
N HIS A 394 19.12 24.10 -2.59
CA HIS A 394 18.81 25.41 -2.02
C HIS A 394 18.58 26.44 -3.13
N VAL A 395 17.46 27.13 -3.05
CA VAL A 395 17.06 28.17 -4.01
C VAL A 395 16.63 29.41 -3.23
N ASP A 396 17.06 30.60 -3.71
CA ASP A 396 16.58 31.87 -3.16
C ASP A 396 15.10 32.05 -3.50
N ASN A 397 14.30 32.45 -2.49
CA ASN A 397 12.86 32.70 -2.65
C ASN A 397 12.09 31.53 -3.27
N PRO A 398 12.16 30.31 -2.74
CA PRO A 398 11.58 29.13 -3.36
C PRO A 398 10.05 29.21 -3.52
N CYS A 399 9.37 30.05 -2.74
CA CYS A 399 7.91 30.20 -2.74
C CYS A 399 7.39 31.29 -3.68
N GLU A 400 8.26 31.98 -4.41
CA GLU A 400 7.79 32.86 -5.49
C GLU A 400 7.18 32.06 -6.63
N GLN A 401 6.02 32.49 -7.14
CA GLN A 401 5.24 31.76 -8.15
C GLN A 401 6.09 31.33 -9.35
N ASN A 402 6.94 32.21 -9.86
CA ASN A 402 7.82 31.90 -10.99
C ASN A 402 8.90 30.86 -10.64
N THR A 403 9.36 30.83 -9.38
CA THR A 403 10.33 29.85 -8.90
C THR A 403 9.65 28.49 -8.69
N MET A 404 8.49 28.48 -8.02
CA MET A 404 7.71 27.26 -7.82
C MET A 404 7.32 26.57 -9.14
N ALA A 405 7.06 27.34 -10.19
CA ALA A 405 6.69 26.80 -11.51
C ALA A 405 7.85 26.10 -12.25
N ARG A 406 9.08 26.18 -11.75
CA ARG A 406 10.25 25.55 -12.38
C ARG A 406 10.27 24.04 -12.14
N VAL A 407 10.77 23.31 -13.13
CA VAL A 407 10.89 21.84 -13.13
C VAL A 407 12.30 21.37 -13.49
N ASP A 408 13.28 22.27 -13.38
CA ASP A 408 14.67 22.07 -13.79
C ASP A 408 15.68 22.37 -12.68
N LEU A 409 15.20 22.55 -11.45
CA LEU A 409 16.05 22.91 -10.30
C LEU A 409 16.53 21.67 -9.55
N ASP A 410 15.67 20.68 -9.34
CA ASP A 410 16.01 19.47 -8.63
C ASP A 410 16.91 18.53 -9.43
N GLN A 411 17.83 17.85 -8.75
CA GLN A 411 18.82 16.94 -9.38
C GLN A 411 18.25 15.51 -9.49
N ILE A 412 17.15 15.37 -10.21
CA ILE A 412 16.44 14.11 -10.41
C ILE A 412 16.30 13.77 -11.91
N VAL A 413 15.72 12.62 -12.23
CA VAL A 413 15.53 12.19 -13.63
C VAL A 413 14.55 13.09 -14.36
N GLN A 414 13.43 13.41 -13.71
CA GLN A 414 12.40 14.27 -14.25
C GLN A 414 11.51 14.82 -13.16
N GLU A 415 11.09 16.05 -13.36
CA GLU A 415 10.01 16.70 -12.64
C GLU A 415 9.02 17.24 -13.68
N LEU A 416 7.72 17.00 -13.51
CA LEU A 416 6.67 17.61 -14.31
C LEU A 416 5.90 18.62 -13.45
N PRO A 417 5.34 19.71 -14.04
CA PRO A 417 4.75 20.81 -13.28
C PRO A 417 3.61 20.39 -12.33
N ASP A 418 3.29 21.27 -11.40
CA ASP A 418 2.06 21.19 -10.62
C ASP A 418 0.85 21.05 -11.55
N ASP A 419 -0.21 20.38 -11.05
CA ASP A 419 -1.41 20.07 -11.83
C ASP A 419 -1.16 19.27 -13.14
N THR A 420 0.02 18.65 -13.33
CA THR A 420 0.19 17.64 -14.38
C THR A 420 -0.83 16.52 -14.20
N VAL A 421 -1.06 16.13 -12.95
CA VAL A 421 -2.24 15.36 -12.50
C VAL A 421 -3.14 16.32 -11.73
N GLN A 422 -4.22 16.76 -12.34
CA GLN A 422 -5.07 17.80 -11.77
C GLN A 422 -5.60 17.41 -10.39
N GLY A 423 -5.54 18.36 -9.44
CA GLY A 423 -6.01 18.19 -8.07
C GLY A 423 -5.21 17.21 -7.22
N GLY A 424 -4.07 16.75 -7.72
CA GLY A 424 -3.15 15.88 -7.00
C GLY A 424 -3.62 14.43 -6.86
N VAL A 425 -2.78 13.61 -6.23
CA VAL A 425 -3.03 12.18 -6.01
C VAL A 425 -3.16 11.89 -4.52
N TRP A 426 -4.17 11.09 -4.18
CA TRP A 426 -4.50 10.64 -2.83
C TRP A 426 -4.58 9.10 -2.81
N GLY A 427 -3.49 8.48 -3.19
CA GLY A 427 -3.35 7.05 -3.38
C GLY A 427 -2.07 6.74 -4.11
N SER A 428 -2.08 5.77 -5.00
CA SER A 428 -0.89 5.47 -5.80
C SER A 428 -1.23 5.19 -7.26
N GLU A 429 -0.27 5.46 -8.08
CA GLU A 429 -0.27 5.18 -9.51
C GLU A 429 -0.20 3.68 -9.76
N THR A 430 -0.42 3.31 -11.00
CA THR A 430 -0.23 1.94 -11.48
C THR A 430 0.67 1.96 -12.71
N TYR A 431 1.57 0.98 -12.81
CA TYR A 431 2.48 0.86 -13.94
C TYR A 431 2.32 -0.48 -14.65
N TRP A 432 2.23 -0.41 -15.98
CA TRP A 432 2.23 -1.61 -16.82
C TRP A 432 2.77 -1.33 -18.22
N SER A 433 3.71 -2.17 -18.66
CA SER A 433 4.16 -2.24 -20.07
C SER A 433 4.52 -0.89 -20.70
N GLY A 434 5.23 -0.02 -19.93
CA GLY A 434 5.65 1.30 -20.40
C GLY A 434 4.58 2.38 -20.29
N TYR A 435 3.50 2.14 -19.53
CA TYR A 435 2.49 3.13 -19.22
C TYR A 435 2.38 3.33 -17.71
N LEU A 436 2.32 4.60 -17.32
CA LEU A 436 1.90 5.05 -15.99
C LEU A 436 0.43 5.46 -16.05
N TYR A 437 -0.35 5.06 -15.04
CA TYR A 437 -1.77 5.43 -14.92
C TYR A 437 -1.98 6.22 -13.66
N THR A 438 -2.57 7.41 -13.78
CA THR A 438 -2.85 8.35 -12.69
C THR A 438 -4.32 8.70 -12.61
N ALA A 439 -4.79 9.06 -11.40
CA ALA A 439 -6.19 9.37 -11.15
C ALA A 439 -6.32 10.45 -10.07
N GLY A 440 -6.24 11.72 -10.47
CA GLY A 440 -6.34 12.88 -9.58
C GLY A 440 -7.78 13.29 -9.25
N ILE A 441 -7.93 14.30 -8.39
CA ILE A 441 -9.23 14.89 -8.03
C ILE A 441 -9.68 15.85 -9.12
N SER A 442 -10.96 15.78 -9.51
CA SER A 442 -11.52 16.58 -10.61
C SER A 442 -10.72 16.43 -11.91
N ASP A 443 -10.04 15.28 -12.04
CA ASP A 443 -9.30 14.86 -13.23
C ASP A 443 -9.93 13.60 -13.81
N HIS A 444 -9.31 13.06 -14.83
CA HIS A 444 -9.68 11.81 -15.49
C HIS A 444 -8.63 10.74 -15.19
N LEU A 445 -9.04 9.48 -15.17
CA LEU A 445 -8.06 8.39 -15.26
C LEU A 445 -7.22 8.60 -16.53
N THR A 446 -5.92 8.80 -16.35
CA THR A 446 -5.00 9.24 -17.41
C THR A 446 -3.86 8.24 -17.59
N ALA A 447 -3.55 7.89 -18.83
CA ALA A 447 -2.42 7.05 -19.23
C ALA A 447 -1.30 7.92 -19.80
N TRP A 448 -0.10 7.73 -19.30
CA TRP A 448 1.13 8.39 -19.74
C TRP A 448 2.09 7.32 -20.28
N ARG A 449 2.67 7.57 -21.46
CA ARG A 449 3.77 6.71 -21.92
C ARG A 449 5.04 7.00 -21.12
N MET A 450 5.78 5.97 -20.81
CA MET A 450 7.13 6.09 -20.26
C MET A 450 8.16 5.57 -21.26
N SER A 451 9.25 6.29 -21.42
CA SER A 451 10.37 5.88 -22.29
C SER A 451 11.67 6.49 -21.79
N GLY A 452 12.72 5.66 -21.68
CA GLY A 452 14.03 6.10 -21.20
C GLY A 452 13.98 6.71 -19.81
N GLY A 453 13.16 6.16 -18.93
CA GLY A 453 13.02 6.64 -17.56
C GLY A 453 12.18 7.91 -17.40
N LYS A 454 11.47 8.34 -18.42
CA LYS A 454 10.69 9.60 -18.40
C LYS A 454 9.25 9.38 -18.76
N VAL A 455 8.39 10.12 -18.08
CA VAL A 455 6.98 10.29 -18.43
C VAL A 455 6.88 11.23 -19.63
N LEU A 456 6.25 10.78 -20.71
CA LEU A 456 6.11 11.55 -21.93
C LEU A 456 4.82 12.36 -21.91
N THR A 457 4.92 13.64 -22.26
CA THR A 457 3.78 14.55 -22.46
C THR A 457 3.59 14.86 -23.94
N PRO A 458 2.34 15.05 -24.43
CA PRO A 458 1.09 14.97 -23.68
C PRO A 458 0.72 13.52 -23.28
N ALA A 459 -0.30 13.37 -22.41
CA ALA A 459 -0.88 12.08 -22.07
C ALA A 459 -1.26 11.26 -23.30
N ALA A 460 -1.09 9.95 -23.22
CA ALA A 460 -1.39 9.04 -24.32
C ALA A 460 -2.90 8.88 -24.55
N SER A 461 -3.66 8.76 -23.45
CA SER A 461 -5.13 8.68 -23.48
C SER A 461 -5.72 9.06 -22.11
N ARG A 462 -7.02 9.38 -22.10
CA ARG A 462 -7.79 9.69 -20.90
C ARG A 462 -9.16 9.03 -20.95
N ALA A 463 -9.66 8.59 -19.79
CA ALA A 463 -11.04 8.19 -19.64
C ALA A 463 -11.98 9.38 -19.78
N ARG A 464 -13.26 9.13 -20.01
CA ARG A 464 -14.25 10.20 -20.17
C ARG A 464 -14.81 10.70 -18.85
N GLN A 465 -14.86 9.83 -17.84
CA GLN A 465 -15.37 10.15 -16.52
C GLN A 465 -14.40 11.07 -15.79
N GLU A 466 -14.91 12.14 -15.23
CA GLU A 466 -14.23 12.94 -14.22
C GLU A 466 -14.34 12.25 -12.87
N LEU A 467 -13.27 12.27 -12.10
CA LEU A 467 -13.17 11.62 -10.80
C LEU A 467 -13.43 12.66 -9.70
N ALA A 468 -14.49 12.48 -8.91
CA ALA A 468 -14.71 13.30 -7.73
C ALA A 468 -13.66 12.99 -6.64
N TYR A 469 -13.66 13.79 -5.54
CA TYR A 469 -12.81 13.52 -4.38
C TYR A 469 -13.04 12.10 -3.83
N PRO A 470 -11.98 11.35 -3.53
CA PRO A 470 -10.54 11.68 -3.53
C PRO A 470 -9.79 11.32 -4.82
N GLY A 471 -10.43 11.26 -5.97
CA GLY A 471 -9.90 10.66 -7.18
C GLY A 471 -10.15 9.16 -7.19
N GLY A 472 -9.17 8.36 -7.55
CA GLY A 472 -9.28 6.90 -7.53
C GLY A 472 -7.93 6.21 -7.49
N ILE A 473 -7.92 4.94 -7.12
CA ILE A 473 -6.70 4.13 -7.08
C ILE A 473 -6.82 3.05 -8.15
N PRO A 474 -6.14 3.21 -9.31
CA PRO A 474 -6.19 2.23 -10.38
C PRO A 474 -5.45 0.95 -10.00
N VAL A 475 -5.92 -0.18 -10.52
CA VAL A 475 -5.23 -1.47 -10.50
C VAL A 475 -5.37 -2.15 -11.85
N GLY A 476 -4.42 -3.01 -12.20
CA GLY A 476 -4.45 -3.70 -13.46
C GLY A 476 -4.45 -5.22 -13.35
N SER A 477 -4.89 -5.87 -14.40
CA SER A 477 -4.83 -7.32 -14.53
C SER A 477 -4.48 -7.74 -15.95
N SER A 478 -3.73 -8.84 -16.10
CA SER A 478 -3.43 -9.45 -17.40
C SER A 478 -2.99 -10.90 -17.26
N ASN A 479 -3.01 -11.62 -18.35
CA ASN A 479 -2.34 -12.93 -18.49
C ASN A 479 -0.95 -12.68 -19.12
N GLY A 480 0.00 -12.26 -18.30
CA GLY A 480 1.31 -11.82 -18.78
C GLY A 480 1.15 -10.73 -19.85
N ASP A 481 1.78 -10.96 -20.99
CA ASP A 481 1.75 -10.04 -22.14
C ASP A 481 0.81 -10.56 -23.26
N ALA A 482 -0.12 -11.47 -22.95
CA ALA A 482 -1.07 -12.03 -23.93
C ALA A 482 -1.98 -10.91 -24.49
N PRO A 483 -2.09 -10.77 -25.83
CA PRO A 483 -2.90 -9.72 -26.43
C PRO A 483 -4.37 -9.77 -25.97
N GLY A 484 -4.96 -8.60 -25.68
CA GLY A 484 -6.36 -8.46 -25.26
C GLY A 484 -6.67 -9.01 -23.86
N SER A 485 -5.65 -9.39 -23.07
CA SER A 485 -5.82 -9.82 -21.68
C SER A 485 -5.71 -8.69 -20.67
N ALA A 486 -5.02 -7.61 -21.01
CA ALA A 486 -4.80 -6.50 -20.10
C ALA A 486 -6.05 -5.63 -19.92
N ILE A 487 -6.39 -5.34 -18.66
CA ILE A 487 -7.52 -4.49 -18.27
C ILE A 487 -7.08 -3.61 -17.10
N LEU A 488 -7.41 -2.32 -17.17
CA LEU A 488 -7.24 -1.37 -16.08
C LEU A 488 -8.57 -1.17 -15.37
N TRP A 489 -8.56 -1.25 -14.05
CA TRP A 489 -9.73 -1.17 -13.19
C TRP A 489 -9.62 0.01 -12.24
N ILE A 490 -10.74 0.69 -11.95
CA ILE A 490 -10.82 1.75 -10.96
C ILE A 490 -12.23 1.79 -10.37
N VAL A 491 -12.32 2.16 -9.09
CA VAL A 491 -13.59 2.55 -8.47
C VAL A 491 -13.60 4.06 -8.37
N SER A 492 -14.65 4.68 -8.88
CA SER A 492 -14.86 6.13 -8.83
C SER A 492 -16.10 6.47 -8.00
N ASN A 493 -16.13 7.69 -7.46
CA ASN A 493 -17.33 8.30 -6.94
C ASN A 493 -17.85 9.30 -7.99
N GLU A 494 -19.08 9.13 -8.42
CA GLU A 494 -19.71 9.92 -9.47
C GLU A 494 -21.01 10.53 -8.96
N ASP A 495 -21.54 11.52 -9.69
CA ASP A 495 -22.85 12.13 -9.36
C ASP A 495 -23.98 11.09 -9.29
N ALA A 496 -23.91 10.06 -10.12
CA ALA A 496 -24.87 8.95 -10.13
C ALA A 496 -24.62 7.90 -9.03
N GLY A 497 -23.59 8.04 -8.22
CA GLY A 497 -23.12 7.13 -7.20
C GLY A 497 -21.84 6.36 -7.61
N PRO A 498 -21.27 5.58 -6.68
CA PRO A 498 -20.02 4.89 -6.92
C PRO A 498 -20.13 3.84 -8.04
N ALA A 499 -19.09 3.73 -8.86
CA ALA A 499 -19.03 2.78 -9.96
C ALA A 499 -17.66 2.10 -10.08
N LEU A 500 -17.69 0.80 -10.42
CA LEU A 500 -16.51 0.07 -10.88
C LEU A 500 -16.39 0.23 -12.39
N HIS A 501 -15.24 0.63 -12.87
CA HIS A 501 -14.90 0.76 -14.29
C HIS A 501 -13.81 -0.20 -14.70
N ALA A 502 -13.86 -0.61 -15.97
CA ALA A 502 -12.82 -1.38 -16.64
C ALA A 502 -12.50 -0.73 -17.99
N TYR A 503 -11.22 -0.53 -18.26
CA TYR A 503 -10.76 0.11 -19.49
C TYR A 503 -9.73 -0.75 -20.22
N ASP A 504 -9.63 -0.53 -21.55
CA ASP A 504 -8.46 -0.94 -22.30
C ASP A 504 -7.26 -0.07 -21.86
N PRO A 505 -6.20 -0.66 -21.27
CA PRO A 505 -5.07 0.14 -20.78
C PRO A 505 -4.28 0.82 -21.90
N ALA A 506 -4.40 0.37 -23.16
CA ALA A 506 -3.74 1.01 -24.29
C ALA A 506 -4.50 2.25 -24.79
N ASP A 507 -5.81 2.32 -24.54
CA ASP A 507 -6.69 3.44 -24.90
C ASP A 507 -7.83 3.61 -23.90
N LEU A 508 -7.65 4.49 -22.91
CA LEU A 508 -8.64 4.73 -21.85
C LEU A 508 -9.95 5.37 -22.35
N SER A 509 -10.00 5.86 -23.60
CA SER A 509 -11.27 6.29 -24.19
C SER A 509 -12.21 5.11 -24.46
N HIS A 510 -11.67 3.89 -24.47
CA HIS A 510 -12.39 2.63 -24.66
C HIS A 510 -12.72 1.98 -23.30
N GLU A 511 -13.87 2.39 -22.74
CA GLU A 511 -14.44 1.73 -21.56
C GLU A 511 -15.04 0.38 -21.95
N LEU A 512 -14.54 -0.70 -21.36
CA LEU A 512 -15.04 -2.06 -21.55
C LEU A 512 -16.31 -2.34 -20.74
N TYR A 513 -16.35 -1.78 -19.51
CA TYR A 513 -17.44 -2.00 -18.57
C TYR A 513 -17.50 -0.88 -17.53
N GLY A 514 -18.73 -0.45 -17.22
CA GLY A 514 -19.05 0.42 -16.09
C GLY A 514 -20.24 -0.13 -15.31
N SER A 515 -20.11 -0.33 -13.99
CA SER A 515 -21.20 -0.88 -13.17
C SER A 515 -22.42 0.04 -13.12
N GLY A 516 -22.23 1.34 -13.29
CA GLY A 516 -23.27 2.34 -13.42
C GLY A 516 -24.18 2.16 -14.63
N GLN A 517 -23.70 1.51 -15.70
CA GLN A 517 -24.51 1.23 -16.91
C GLN A 517 -25.66 0.24 -16.65
N ARG A 518 -25.61 -0.52 -15.55
CA ARG A 518 -26.59 -1.52 -15.15
C ARG A 518 -26.89 -1.45 -13.65
N LEU A 519 -27.19 -0.26 -13.12
CA LEU A 519 -27.36 0.04 -11.70
C LEU A 519 -28.16 -0.99 -10.91
N LYS A 520 -29.32 -1.45 -11.45
CA LYS A 520 -30.16 -2.44 -10.76
C LYS A 520 -29.45 -3.79 -10.55
N ARG A 521 -28.59 -4.20 -11.49
CA ARG A 521 -27.84 -5.45 -11.40
C ARG A 521 -26.51 -5.24 -10.71
N ASP A 522 -25.76 -4.20 -11.08
CA ASP A 522 -24.34 -4.07 -10.85
C ASP A 522 -23.96 -2.87 -9.95
N GLY A 523 -24.92 -2.04 -9.53
CA GLY A 523 -24.64 -0.83 -8.76
C GLY A 523 -23.87 -1.13 -7.46
N LEU A 524 -22.90 -0.29 -7.17
CA LEU A 524 -22.25 -0.22 -5.86
C LEU A 524 -23.11 0.68 -4.95
N TYR A 525 -23.34 0.24 -3.73
CA TYR A 525 -24.09 1.00 -2.76
C TYR A 525 -23.21 1.26 -1.54
N GLY A 526 -23.03 2.55 -1.18
CA GLY A 526 -22.21 2.95 -0.05
C GLY A 526 -20.72 3.00 -0.38
N TYR A 527 -20.30 4.07 -1.05
CA TYR A 527 -18.89 4.33 -1.36
C TYR A 527 -18.06 4.52 -0.08
N THR A 528 -16.84 3.98 -0.10
CA THR A 528 -15.75 4.34 0.81
C THR A 528 -14.68 5.07 0.01
N ASN A 529 -14.14 6.16 0.56
CA ASN A 529 -13.00 6.85 -0.05
C ASN A 529 -11.81 5.88 -0.16
N PHE A 530 -10.93 6.10 -1.12
CA PHE A 530 -9.67 5.33 -1.27
C PHE A 530 -9.84 3.83 -1.55
N THR A 531 -11.00 3.39 -2.00
CA THR A 531 -11.25 1.97 -2.31
C THR A 531 -10.30 1.45 -3.39
N VAL A 532 -9.56 0.39 -3.08
CA VAL A 532 -8.68 -0.33 -4.00
C VAL A 532 -9.35 -1.65 -4.40
N PRO A 533 -9.76 -1.83 -5.66
CA PRO A 533 -10.31 -3.12 -6.08
C PRO A 533 -9.24 -4.20 -6.14
N THR A 534 -9.61 -5.44 -5.86
CA THR A 534 -8.72 -6.61 -6.01
C THR A 534 -9.17 -7.45 -7.17
N VAL A 535 -8.27 -7.77 -8.08
CA VAL A 535 -8.56 -8.57 -9.28
C VAL A 535 -7.80 -9.88 -9.21
N ALA A 536 -8.51 -10.99 -9.13
CA ALA A 536 -7.90 -12.32 -9.07
C ALA A 536 -8.87 -13.42 -9.49
N ALA A 537 -8.36 -14.44 -10.17
CA ALA A 537 -9.08 -15.69 -10.51
C ALA A 537 -10.46 -15.46 -11.15
N GLY A 538 -10.55 -14.52 -12.09
CA GLY A 538 -11.80 -14.21 -12.79
C GLY A 538 -12.80 -13.37 -11.97
N ARG A 539 -12.37 -12.74 -10.89
CA ARG A 539 -13.21 -11.92 -10.02
C ARG A 539 -12.58 -10.54 -9.81
N VAL A 540 -13.48 -9.57 -9.54
CA VAL A 540 -13.10 -8.24 -9.03
C VAL A 540 -13.85 -8.04 -7.71
N PHE A 541 -13.09 -7.79 -6.65
CA PHE A 541 -13.59 -7.61 -5.29
C PHE A 541 -13.53 -6.12 -4.94
N VAL A 542 -14.65 -5.55 -4.53
CA VAL A 542 -14.78 -4.12 -4.20
C VAL A 542 -15.36 -3.98 -2.80
N GLY A 543 -14.57 -3.38 -1.90
CA GLY A 543 -15.03 -2.96 -0.58
C GLY A 543 -16.01 -1.79 -0.68
N THR A 544 -17.02 -1.76 0.20
CA THR A 544 -17.97 -0.66 0.31
C THR A 544 -18.20 -0.32 1.79
N ARG A 545 -19.09 0.61 2.09
CA ARG A 545 -19.38 1.04 3.45
C ARG A 545 -19.84 -0.09 4.40
N ASN A 546 -20.43 -1.16 3.87
CA ASN A 546 -20.99 -2.25 4.68
C ASN A 546 -21.04 -3.59 3.92
N SER A 547 -20.28 -3.74 2.86
CA SER A 547 -20.26 -4.99 2.10
C SER A 547 -18.98 -5.16 1.27
N LEU A 548 -18.71 -6.41 0.92
CA LEU A 548 -17.83 -6.79 -0.17
C LEU A 548 -18.69 -7.13 -1.38
N VAL A 549 -18.52 -6.42 -2.49
CA VAL A 549 -19.19 -6.70 -3.76
C VAL A 549 -18.24 -7.47 -4.68
N VAL A 550 -18.70 -8.60 -5.21
CA VAL A 550 -17.92 -9.46 -6.09
C VAL A 550 -18.47 -9.38 -7.51
N PHE A 551 -17.63 -8.96 -8.44
CA PHE A 551 -17.93 -8.96 -9.88
C PHE A 551 -17.21 -10.11 -10.57
N GLY A 552 -17.74 -10.54 -11.71
CA GLY A 552 -17.13 -11.59 -12.52
C GLY A 552 -17.98 -11.95 -13.74
N PRO A 553 -17.57 -12.96 -14.54
CA PRO A 553 -18.33 -13.43 -15.68
C PRO A 553 -19.74 -13.88 -15.27
N LEU A 554 -20.75 -13.41 -15.96
CA LEU A 554 -22.13 -13.86 -15.80
C LEU A 554 -22.30 -15.23 -16.48
N ALA A 555 -23.19 -16.07 -15.94
CA ALA A 555 -23.61 -17.26 -16.65
C ALA A 555 -24.20 -16.84 -18.01
N GLY A 556 -23.68 -17.40 -19.10
CA GLY A 556 -24.29 -17.20 -20.42
C GLY A 556 -25.74 -17.63 -20.40
N PRO A 557 -26.60 -17.13 -21.30
CA PRO A 557 -27.94 -17.71 -21.48
C PRO A 557 -27.74 -19.21 -21.66
N ALA A 558 -28.47 -20.02 -20.87
CA ALA A 558 -28.43 -21.48 -21.00
C ALA A 558 -28.61 -21.79 -22.50
N SER A 559 -27.62 -22.44 -23.11
CA SER A 559 -27.78 -22.92 -24.48
C SER A 559 -29.05 -23.75 -24.49
N ALA A 560 -30.06 -23.29 -25.22
CA ALA A 560 -31.26 -24.10 -25.42
C ALA A 560 -30.77 -25.46 -25.97
N GLY A 561 -30.89 -26.50 -25.15
CA GLY A 561 -30.57 -27.84 -25.57
C GLY A 561 -31.31 -28.13 -26.87
N PRO A 562 -30.76 -28.97 -27.77
CA PRO A 562 -31.42 -29.28 -29.01
C PRO A 562 -32.85 -29.78 -28.70
N ALA A 563 -33.85 -29.12 -29.32
CA ALA A 563 -35.23 -29.50 -29.20
C ALA A 563 -35.33 -30.99 -29.53
N SER A 564 -35.74 -31.80 -28.56
CA SER A 564 -36.07 -33.21 -28.77
C SER A 564 -37.13 -33.26 -29.85
N SER A 565 -36.75 -33.65 -31.05
CA SER A 565 -37.69 -33.97 -32.11
C SER A 565 -38.48 -35.21 -31.67
N ALA A 566 -39.68 -34.99 -31.15
CA ALA A 566 -40.65 -36.06 -30.93
C ALA A 566 -41.00 -36.68 -32.31
N VAL A 567 -40.43 -37.83 -32.56
CA VAL A 567 -40.89 -38.70 -33.67
C VAL A 567 -42.21 -39.26 -33.24
N SER A 568 -43.30 -38.76 -33.85
CA SER A 568 -44.62 -39.36 -33.78
C SER A 568 -44.60 -40.67 -34.62
N ARG A 569 -44.92 -41.77 -33.98
CA ARG A 569 -45.37 -42.98 -34.60
C ARG A 569 -46.90 -43.06 -34.52
#